data_71203065d44be369d3dc2fec25170581
#
_entry.id   71203065d44be369d3dc2fec25170581
#
_cell.length_a   1.000
_cell.length_b   1.000
_cell.length_c   1.000
_cell.angle_alpha   90.00
_cell.angle_beta   90.00
_cell.angle_gamma   90.00
#
_symmetry.space_group_name_H-M   'P 1'
#
loop_
_entity.id
_entity.type
_entity.pdbx_description
1 polymer ?
#
loop_
_entity_poly.entity_id
_entity_poly.type
_entity_poly.pdbx_seq_one_letter_code
_entity_poly.pdbx_strand_id
1 'polypeptide(L)'
;MTAQISRILVIALLGHTALAMPASAEQVGRERDIIELRLGQRILVDDGSCPAGQIKEVAGSQLTANGVVRTRKCIPRLGSKKR
;
A
#
# COMPACT_ATOMS: atom_id res chain seq x y z
N MET A 1 -28.25 -10.15 -40.38
CA MET A 1 -28.52 -10.35 -39.60
C MET A 1 -27.82 -10.70 -38.49
N THR A 2 -27.04 -11.16 -38.37
CA THR A 2 -26.37 -11.61 -37.29
C THR A 2 -25.15 -10.86 -36.96
N ALA A 3 -24.83 -10.01 -37.72
CA ALA A 3 -23.63 -9.30 -37.49
C ALA A 3 -23.58 -8.50 -36.23
N GLN A 4 -24.61 -8.08 -35.77
CA GLN A 4 -24.58 -7.24 -34.65
C GLN A 4 -24.10 -7.92 -33.44
N ILE A 5 -24.04 -9.14 -33.39
CA ILE A 5 -23.60 -9.79 -32.24
C ILE A 5 -22.25 -9.47 -31.85
N SER A 6 -21.39 -9.37 -32.77
CA SER A 6 -20.03 -9.21 -32.43
C SER A 6 -19.76 -7.93 -31.71
N ARG A 7 -20.57 -7.00 -31.84
CA ARG A 7 -20.30 -5.81 -31.17
C ARG A 7 -20.35 -5.90 -29.72
N ILE A 8 -21.14 -6.68 -29.28
CA ILE A 8 -21.31 -6.79 -27.88
C ILE A 8 -20.08 -7.26 -27.22
N LEU A 9 -19.38 -8.12 -27.84
CA LEU A 9 -18.24 -8.64 -27.26
C LEU A 9 -17.20 -7.63 -26.99
N VAL A 10 -17.09 -6.77 -27.85
CA VAL A 10 -16.08 -5.80 -27.71
C VAL A 10 -16.22 -5.00 -26.48
N ILE A 11 -17.37 -4.66 -26.18
CA ILE A 11 -17.60 -3.87 -25.04
C ILE A 11 -17.17 -4.51 -23.79
N ALA A 12 -17.35 -5.75 -23.70
CA ALA A 12 -17.05 -6.40 -22.47
C ALA A 12 -15.59 -6.29 -22.14
N LEU A 13 -14.76 -6.20 -23.07
CA LEU A 13 -13.41 -6.16 -22.78
C LEU A 13 -12.94 -4.92 -22.15
N LEU A 14 -13.58 -3.88 -22.41
CA LEU A 14 -13.12 -2.67 -21.90
C LEU A 14 -13.29 -2.47 -20.46
N GLY A 15 -14.16 -3.17 -19.94
CA GLY A 15 -14.54 -2.83 -18.63
C GLY A 15 -13.58 -3.04 -17.55
N HIS A 16 -12.54 -3.74 -17.76
CA HIS A 16 -11.73 -3.96 -16.63
C HIS A 16 -10.31 -3.65 -16.80
N THR A 17 -10.03 -2.73 -17.56
CA THR A 17 -8.67 -2.44 -17.71
C THR A 17 -8.14 -1.53 -16.67
N ALA A 18 -8.94 -0.96 -15.92
CA ALA A 18 -8.44 0.02 -15.05
C ALA A 18 -8.24 -0.38 -13.65
N LEU A 19 -7.90 -1.54 -13.43
CA LEU A 19 -7.76 -1.91 -12.11
C LEU A 19 -6.46 -1.85 -11.51
N ALA A 20 -5.52 -1.40 -12.15
CA ALA A 20 -4.22 -1.39 -11.61
C ALA A 20 -4.14 -0.36 -10.52
N MET A 21 -4.31 -0.75 -9.34
CA MET A 21 -4.18 0.14 -8.24
C MET A 21 -2.80 0.15 -7.75
N PRO A 22 -2.25 1.27 -7.49
CA PRO A 22 -0.92 1.30 -6.94
C PRO A 22 -0.97 0.74 -5.56
N ALA A 23 0.00 -0.03 -5.25
CA ALA A 23 0.06 -0.59 -3.93
C ALA A 23 0.78 0.38 -3.05
N SER A 24 0.20 1.46 -2.75
CA SER A 24 0.88 2.42 -1.92
C SER A 24 0.65 2.12 -0.46
N ALA A 25 1.62 2.37 0.34
CA ALA A 25 1.51 2.15 1.75
C ALA A 25 0.65 3.23 2.36
N GLU A 26 -0.12 2.85 3.32
CA GLU A 26 -0.91 3.79 4.06
C GLU A 26 0.02 4.62 4.92
N GLN A 27 -0.34 5.82 5.23
CA GLN A 27 0.48 6.69 6.05
C GLN A 27 -0.33 7.19 7.23
N VAL A 28 0.26 7.14 8.41
CA VAL A 28 -0.38 7.64 9.61
C VAL A 28 0.61 8.53 10.36
N GLY A 29 0.11 9.29 11.29
CA GLY A 29 0.95 10.20 12.03
C GLY A 29 1.61 9.59 13.26
N ARG A 30 1.10 8.49 13.74
CA ARG A 30 1.68 7.84 14.90
C ARG A 30 1.53 6.36 14.78
N GLU A 31 2.48 5.63 15.31
CA GLU A 31 2.41 4.19 15.18
C GLU A 31 1.19 3.61 15.86
N ARG A 32 0.77 4.18 16.97
CA ARG A 32 -0.40 3.66 17.65
C ARG A 32 -1.67 3.83 16.86
N ASP A 33 -1.64 4.60 15.78
CA ASP A 33 -2.80 4.73 14.92
C ASP A 33 -2.94 3.53 13.99
N ILE A 34 -1.95 2.65 13.98
CA ILE A 34 -2.06 1.43 13.21
C ILE A 34 -2.89 0.46 14.01
N ILE A 35 -4.12 0.29 13.62
CA ILE A 35 -5.03 -0.54 14.37
C ILE A 35 -4.90 -1.99 14.02
N GLU A 36 -4.74 -2.29 12.75
CA GLU A 36 -4.71 -3.67 12.37
C GLU A 36 -3.63 -3.87 11.34
N LEU A 37 -2.51 -4.37 11.75
CA LEU A 37 -1.40 -4.60 10.84
C LEU A 37 -1.39 -6.06 10.46
N ARG A 38 -1.36 -6.32 9.18
CA ARG A 38 -1.38 -7.68 8.68
C ARG A 38 -0.01 -8.13 8.26
N LEU A 39 0.14 -9.43 8.17
CA LEU A 39 1.40 -9.97 7.72
C LEU A 39 1.68 -9.48 6.31
N GLY A 40 2.86 -8.98 6.09
CA GLY A 40 3.25 -8.44 4.80
C GLY A 40 2.82 -7.02 4.53
N GLN A 41 2.02 -6.44 5.40
CA GLN A 41 1.56 -5.07 5.20
C GLN A 41 2.61 -4.10 5.68
N ARG A 42 2.72 -2.96 5.01
CA ARG A 42 3.63 -1.92 5.41
C ARG A 42 2.88 -0.63 5.55
N ILE A 43 3.16 0.09 6.61
CA ILE A 43 2.52 1.36 6.86
C ILE A 43 3.59 2.37 7.19
N LEU A 44 3.48 3.55 6.62
CA LEU A 44 4.44 4.60 6.89
C LEU A 44 3.97 5.42 8.07
N VAL A 45 4.86 5.69 8.98
CA VAL A 45 4.53 6.46 10.18
C VAL A 45 5.37 7.72 10.18
N ASP A 46 4.70 8.84 10.09
CA ASP A 46 5.38 10.11 10.02
C ASP A 46 5.34 10.78 11.37
N ASP A 47 6.08 10.22 12.32
CA ASP A 47 6.04 10.71 13.68
C ASP A 47 7.34 11.41 14.09
N GLY A 48 8.21 11.65 13.14
CA GLY A 48 9.42 12.37 13.46
C GLY A 48 10.52 11.53 14.07
N SER A 49 10.33 10.24 14.16
CA SER A 49 11.33 9.40 14.80
C SER A 49 12.51 9.10 13.91
N CYS A 50 12.42 9.36 12.63
CA CYS A 50 13.51 9.12 11.70
C CYS A 50 14.20 10.42 11.34
N PRO A 51 15.42 10.36 10.83
CA PRO A 51 16.12 11.58 10.45
C PRO A 51 15.43 12.34 9.34
N ALA A 52 15.81 13.56 9.16
CA ALA A 52 15.22 14.39 8.12
C ALA A 52 15.33 13.69 6.77
N GLY A 53 14.30 13.76 6.00
CA GLY A 53 14.27 13.11 4.71
C GLY A 53 13.86 11.65 4.75
N GLN A 54 13.61 11.11 5.91
CA GLN A 54 13.23 9.73 6.04
C GLN A 54 11.92 9.59 6.78
N ILE A 55 11.32 8.44 6.67
CA ILE A 55 10.07 8.18 7.35
C ILE A 55 10.13 6.76 7.87
N LYS A 56 9.42 6.48 8.94
CA LYS A 56 9.45 5.16 9.54
C LYS A 56 8.50 4.24 8.80
N GLU A 57 8.98 3.07 8.45
CA GLU A 57 8.13 2.05 7.84
C GLU A 57 7.91 0.95 8.87
N VAL A 58 6.67 0.68 9.17
CA VAL A 58 6.30 -0.39 10.09
C VAL A 58 5.71 -1.51 9.26
N ALA A 59 6.22 -2.70 9.43
CA ALA A 59 5.78 -3.84 8.62
C ALA A 59 5.41 -5.01 9.50
N GLY A 60 4.44 -5.77 9.06
CA GLY A 60 4.07 -7.00 9.71
C GLY A 60 4.95 -8.10 9.18
N SER A 61 5.88 -8.57 9.97
CA SER A 61 6.90 -9.47 9.50
C SER A 61 6.67 -10.93 9.84
N GLN A 62 5.90 -11.20 10.86
CA GLN A 62 5.75 -12.57 11.29
C GLN A 62 4.46 -12.73 12.05
N LEU A 63 3.81 -13.84 11.88
CA LEU A 63 2.57 -14.11 12.59
C LEU A 63 2.86 -15.05 13.74
N THR A 64 2.47 -14.66 14.93
CA THR A 64 2.68 -15.49 16.11
C THR A 64 1.35 -15.67 16.81
N ALA A 65 1.37 -16.46 17.86
CA ALA A 65 0.17 -16.69 18.64
C ALA A 65 -0.33 -15.41 19.28
N ASN A 66 0.53 -14.45 19.47
CA ASN A 66 0.11 -13.19 20.08
C ASN A 66 -0.20 -12.12 19.07
N GLY A 67 -0.20 -12.47 17.80
CA GLY A 67 -0.51 -11.51 16.76
C GLY A 67 0.66 -11.30 15.83
N VAL A 68 0.60 -10.22 15.09
CA VAL A 68 1.62 -9.95 14.09
C VAL A 68 2.76 -9.18 14.72
N VAL A 69 3.96 -9.67 14.48
CA VAL A 69 5.15 -9.00 14.98
C VAL A 69 5.48 -7.86 14.04
N ARG A 70 5.78 -6.70 14.58
CA ARG A 70 6.09 -5.53 13.79
C ARG A 70 7.57 -5.30 13.71
N THR A 71 8.03 -4.88 12.56
CA THR A 71 9.39 -4.41 12.41
C THR A 71 9.35 -2.97 11.99
N ARG A 72 10.38 -2.22 12.30
CA ARG A 72 10.42 -0.80 11.99
C ARG A 72 11.76 -0.46 11.39
N LYS A 73 11.73 0.42 10.41
CA LYS A 73 12.97 0.91 9.84
C LYS A 73 12.72 2.27 9.22
N CYS A 74 13.77 3.06 9.15
CA CYS A 74 13.67 4.35 8.50
C CYS A 74 14.02 4.19 7.04
N ILE A 75 13.21 4.72 6.18
CA ILE A 75 13.45 4.65 4.75
C ILE A 75 13.34 6.04 4.16
N PRO A 76 13.91 6.27 3.00
CA PRO A 76 13.78 7.58 2.37
C PRO A 76 12.33 7.88 2.08
N ARG A 77 11.96 9.15 2.23
CA ARG A 77 10.60 9.53 1.91
C ARG A 77 10.38 9.36 0.44
N LEU A 78 9.34 8.68 0.09
CA LEU A 78 9.04 8.47 -1.29
C LEU A 78 8.36 9.70 -1.83
N GLY A 79 8.75 10.11 -2.97
CA GLY A 79 8.08 11.21 -3.60
C GLY A 79 8.58 12.58 -3.25
N SER A 80 9.50 12.65 -2.30
CA SER A 80 9.99 13.95 -2.01
C SER A 80 11.36 14.05 -2.59
N LYS A 81 11.87 14.56 -2.97
CA LYS A 81 13.07 14.50 -3.44
C LYS A 81 13.92 15.40 -3.19
N LYS A 82 14.17 15.30 -3.11
CA LYS A 82 14.72 15.88 -2.96
C LYS A 82 15.28 16.47 -2.69
N ARG A 83 15.54 16.63 -2.67
CA ARG A 83 16.02 17.08 -2.47
C ARG A 83 16.30 17.42 -2.20
#